data_f3ae640c7bb51ace47da6741b0564d35
#
_entry.id   f3ae640c7bb51ace47da6741b0564d35
#
_cell.length_a   1.000
_cell.length_b   1.000
_cell.length_c   1.000
_cell.angle_alpha   90.00
_cell.angle_beta   90.00
_cell.angle_gamma   90.00
#
_symmetry.space_group_name_H-M   'P 1'
#
loop_
_entity.id
_entity.type
_entity.pdbx_description
1 polymer ?
#
loop_
_entity_poly.entity_id
_entity_poly.type
_entity_poly.pdbx_seq_one_letter_code
_entity_poly.pdbx_strand_id
1 'polypeptide(L)'
;NRKKFKGLLYYTVNLKYAIVGMIQRYPTEPKPLYVNLPTSREREKKYVKYGSFKFKLEGRDYVLQIYRPLGGGDLFLPFKDKTSGMETYSEGRYLNIEPMPGGKVLIDFNRAYNPFCEYNAKYTCPFAPRENWLEIEIRAGEKRFRN
;
A
#
# COMPACT_ATOMS: atom_id res chain seq x y z
N ASN A 1 -22.92 -5.72 20.46
CA ASN A 1 -22.71 -7.13 20.76
C ASN A 1 -21.37 -7.62 20.25
N ARG A 2 -20.60 -8.23 21.13
CA ARG A 2 -19.26 -8.69 20.80
C ARG A 2 -19.25 -9.70 19.65
N LYS A 3 -20.27 -10.50 19.58
CA LYS A 3 -20.36 -11.50 18.50
C LYS A 3 -20.53 -10.84 17.14
N LYS A 4 -21.21 -9.70 17.10
CA LYS A 4 -21.42 -9.01 15.83
C LYS A 4 -20.21 -8.17 15.45
N PHE A 5 -19.53 -7.62 16.42
CA PHE A 5 -18.31 -6.89 16.13
C PHE A 5 -17.15 -7.88 16.12
N LYS A 6 -16.74 -8.25 14.94
CA LYS A 6 -15.63 -9.17 14.80
C LYS A 6 -14.29 -8.47 14.88
N GLY A 7 -14.31 -7.14 14.96
CA GLY A 7 -13.09 -6.39 14.85
C GLY A 7 -12.55 -6.46 13.44
N LEU A 8 -11.29 -6.17 13.31
CA LEU A 8 -10.64 -6.21 12.02
C LEU A 8 -10.20 -7.65 11.75
N LEU A 9 -10.42 -8.10 10.53
CA LEU A 9 -10.02 -9.45 10.13
C LEU A 9 -8.65 -9.38 9.49
N TYR A 10 -7.77 -10.28 9.90
CA TYR A 10 -6.41 -10.34 9.39
C TYR A 10 -6.07 -11.75 8.95
N TYR A 11 -5.18 -11.84 7.97
CA TYR A 11 -4.56 -13.10 7.65
C TYR A 11 -3.59 -13.48 8.76
N THR A 12 -3.33 -14.77 8.90
CA THR A 12 -2.27 -15.25 9.78
C THR A 12 -0.94 -14.68 9.29
N VAL A 13 -0.11 -14.22 10.22
CA VAL A 13 1.20 -13.67 9.87
C VAL A 13 2.03 -14.72 9.14
N ASN A 14 2.67 -14.29 8.05
CA ASN A 14 3.52 -15.15 7.24
C ASN A 14 4.79 -14.38 6.88
N LEU A 15 5.94 -14.86 7.36
CA LEU A 15 7.19 -14.15 7.21
C LEU A 15 7.65 -14.01 5.77
N LYS A 16 7.16 -14.83 4.84
CA LYS A 16 7.54 -14.67 3.45
C LYS A 16 7.07 -13.35 2.86
N TYR A 17 6.10 -12.70 3.51
CA TYR A 17 5.59 -11.40 3.06
C TYR A 17 6.27 -10.22 3.75
N ALA A 18 7.31 -10.45 4.54
CA ALA A 18 8.12 -9.40 5.13
C ALA A 18 9.43 -9.33 4.35
N ILE A 19 9.57 -8.30 3.52
CA ILE A 19 10.64 -8.24 2.52
C ILE A 19 11.53 -7.04 2.78
N VAL A 20 12.83 -7.28 3.00
CA VAL A 20 13.82 -6.22 3.13
C VAL A 20 14.48 -6.01 1.78
N GLY A 21 14.68 -4.77 1.41
CA GLY A 21 15.37 -4.45 0.16
C GLY A 21 15.75 -2.99 0.11
N MET A 22 16.15 -2.56 -1.08
CA MET A 22 16.60 -1.20 -1.31
C MET A 22 15.56 -0.43 -2.10
N ILE A 23 15.35 0.84 -1.72
CA ILE A 23 14.57 1.75 -2.55
C ILE A 23 15.50 2.36 -3.57
N GLN A 24 15.06 2.38 -4.82
CA GLN A 24 15.72 3.17 -5.85
C GLN A 24 15.00 4.51 -5.92
N ARG A 25 15.68 5.56 -5.40
CA ARG A 25 15.09 6.89 -5.31
C ARG A 25 14.99 7.54 -6.68
N TYR A 26 13.90 8.27 -6.90
CA TYR A 26 13.81 9.16 -8.05
C TYR A 26 14.53 10.47 -7.74
N PRO A 27 15.10 11.15 -8.75
CA PRO A 27 15.77 12.42 -8.52
C PRO A 27 14.83 13.47 -7.94
N THR A 28 15.39 14.35 -7.10
CA THR A 28 14.63 15.45 -6.53
C THR A 28 15.04 16.80 -7.14
N GLU A 29 16.12 16.83 -7.93
CA GLU A 29 16.62 18.03 -8.58
C GLU A 29 16.32 17.96 -10.07
N PRO A 30 15.91 19.05 -10.73
CA PRO A 30 15.72 20.40 -10.16
C PRO A 30 14.49 20.54 -9.29
N LYS A 31 13.60 19.56 -9.30
CA LYS A 31 12.44 19.54 -8.42
C LYS A 31 11.97 18.10 -8.24
N PRO A 32 11.22 17.81 -7.16
CA PRO A 32 10.67 16.46 -6.98
C PRO A 32 9.72 16.08 -8.10
N LEU A 33 9.56 14.78 -8.31
CA LEU A 33 8.62 14.24 -9.28
C LEU A 33 7.25 14.19 -8.63
N TYR A 34 6.38 15.14 -8.99
CA TYR A 34 5.01 15.15 -8.46
C TYR A 34 4.09 14.31 -9.32
N VAL A 35 3.16 13.63 -8.70
CA VAL A 35 2.14 12.85 -9.38
C VAL A 35 0.81 13.05 -8.69
N ASN A 36 -0.27 12.82 -9.43
CA ASN A 36 -1.61 12.84 -8.88
C ASN A 36 -2.15 11.44 -8.84
N LEU A 37 -2.66 11.03 -7.67
CA LEU A 37 -3.31 9.74 -7.54
C LEU A 37 -4.82 9.93 -7.58
N PRO A 38 -5.55 9.04 -8.27
CA PRO A 38 -7.00 9.08 -8.22
C PRO A 38 -7.48 8.77 -6.81
N THR A 39 -8.66 9.24 -6.46
CA THR A 39 -9.21 9.02 -5.12
C THR A 39 -10.61 8.46 -5.22
N SER A 40 -11.17 8.12 -4.07
CA SER A 40 -12.54 7.63 -3.95
C SER A 40 -13.59 8.72 -4.27
N ARG A 41 -13.14 9.96 -4.46
CA ARG A 41 -14.00 11.06 -4.87
C ARG A 41 -13.49 11.59 -6.20
N GLU A 42 -14.14 12.62 -6.73
CA GLU A 42 -13.81 13.13 -8.05
C GLU A 42 -12.58 14.02 -8.09
N ARG A 43 -11.80 14.08 -7.02
CA ARG A 43 -10.58 14.87 -7.03
C ARG A 43 -9.37 13.97 -6.90
N GLU A 44 -8.27 14.43 -7.49
CA GLU A 44 -7.00 13.74 -7.36
C GLU A 44 -6.24 14.30 -6.18
N LYS A 45 -5.30 13.53 -5.66
CA LYS A 45 -4.45 13.96 -4.57
C LYS A 45 -3.00 13.91 -5.02
N LYS A 46 -2.27 14.98 -4.74
CA LYS A 46 -0.89 15.11 -5.19
C LYS A 46 0.07 14.49 -4.19
N TYR A 47 1.04 13.77 -4.72
CA TYR A 47 2.11 13.14 -3.95
C TYR A 47 3.43 13.36 -4.65
N VAL A 48 4.54 13.17 -3.93
CA VAL A 48 5.85 13.03 -4.55
C VAL A 48 6.06 11.55 -4.86
N LYS A 49 6.46 11.24 -6.09
CA LYS A 49 6.83 9.87 -6.45
C LYS A 49 8.25 9.68 -5.94
N TYR A 50 8.39 8.94 -4.85
CA TYR A 50 9.61 8.91 -4.06
C TYR A 50 10.65 7.95 -4.60
N GLY A 51 10.22 6.76 -4.96
CA GLY A 51 11.13 5.74 -5.44
C GLY A 51 10.40 4.47 -5.80
N SER A 52 11.17 3.48 -6.25
CA SER A 52 10.63 2.18 -6.58
C SER A 52 11.31 1.11 -5.74
N PHE A 53 10.60 0.01 -5.54
CA PHE A 53 11.07 -1.12 -4.77
C PHE A 53 10.88 -2.37 -5.60
N LYS A 54 12.01 -3.02 -5.96
CA LYS A 54 11.98 -4.27 -6.71
C LYS A 54 12.13 -5.43 -5.74
N PHE A 55 11.32 -6.45 -5.92
CA PHE A 55 11.40 -7.61 -5.04
C PHE A 55 10.98 -8.86 -5.78
N LYS A 56 11.38 -10.00 -5.23
CA LYS A 56 11.02 -11.30 -5.76
C LYS A 56 10.11 -12.00 -4.77
N LEU A 57 9.02 -12.56 -5.26
CA LEU A 57 8.09 -13.31 -4.42
C LEU A 57 7.64 -14.51 -5.23
N GLU A 58 7.77 -15.70 -4.63
CA GLU A 58 7.42 -16.97 -5.27
C GLU A 58 8.05 -17.11 -6.65
N GLY A 59 9.33 -16.69 -6.76
CA GLY A 59 10.10 -16.86 -7.97
C GLY A 59 9.86 -15.84 -9.06
N ARG A 60 8.98 -14.85 -8.85
CA ARG A 60 8.68 -13.82 -9.84
C ARG A 60 9.08 -12.46 -9.34
N ASP A 61 9.44 -11.58 -10.27
CA ASP A 61 9.88 -10.23 -9.96
C ASP A 61 8.71 -9.26 -10.02
N TYR A 62 8.68 -8.35 -9.05
CA TYR A 62 7.65 -7.31 -8.95
C TYR A 62 8.31 -5.98 -8.66
N VAL A 63 7.63 -4.90 -9.01
CA VAL A 63 8.06 -3.54 -8.70
C VAL A 63 6.88 -2.78 -8.12
N LEU A 64 7.11 -2.05 -7.04
CA LEU A 64 6.11 -1.17 -6.46
C LEU A 64 6.66 0.25 -6.39
N GLN A 65 5.79 1.22 -6.66
CA GLN A 65 6.14 2.63 -6.52
C GLN A 65 5.79 3.09 -5.13
N ILE A 66 6.65 3.90 -4.55
CA ILE A 66 6.49 4.41 -3.20
C ILE A 66 6.34 5.92 -3.28
N TYR A 67 5.42 6.47 -2.51
CA TYR A 67 5.06 7.88 -2.56
C TYR A 67 5.32 8.56 -1.23
N ARG A 68 5.54 9.88 -1.29
CA ARG A 68 5.66 10.69 -0.09
C ARG A 68 4.54 11.72 -0.07
N PRO A 69 3.76 11.77 1.01
CA PRO A 69 2.74 12.82 1.14
C PRO A 69 3.38 14.20 1.15
N LEU A 70 2.67 15.19 0.61
CA LEU A 70 3.23 16.56 0.57
C LEU A 70 3.44 17.13 1.96
N GLY A 71 2.60 16.75 2.91
CA GLY A 71 2.73 17.23 4.28
C GLY A 71 3.81 16.56 5.10
N GLY A 72 4.54 15.60 4.50
CA GLY A 72 5.53 14.83 5.24
C GLY A 72 4.92 13.61 5.90
N GLY A 73 5.66 13.02 6.84
CA GLY A 73 5.25 11.80 7.51
C GLY A 73 5.82 10.58 6.83
N ASP A 74 5.24 9.42 7.14
CA ASP A 74 5.72 8.16 6.61
C ASP A 74 5.57 8.10 5.10
N LEU A 75 6.43 7.34 4.45
CA LEU A 75 6.25 7.01 3.04
C LEU A 75 4.99 6.15 2.89
N PHE A 76 4.37 6.26 1.74
CA PHE A 76 3.06 5.70 1.48
C PHE A 76 3.11 4.74 0.31
N LEU A 77 2.57 3.54 0.50
CA LEU A 77 2.56 2.53 -0.55
C LEU A 77 1.15 1.95 -0.70
N PRO A 78 0.35 2.52 -1.61
CA PRO A 78 -0.95 1.92 -1.94
C PRO A 78 -0.76 0.82 -2.97
N PHE A 79 -1.43 -0.32 -2.80
CA PHE A 79 -1.30 -1.42 -3.75
C PHE A 79 -2.61 -2.19 -3.86
N LYS A 80 -2.79 -2.86 -5.00
CA LYS A 80 -3.82 -3.86 -5.18
C LYS A 80 -3.15 -5.18 -5.51
N ASP A 81 -3.82 -6.26 -5.21
CA ASP A 81 -3.33 -7.60 -5.52
C ASP A 81 -4.52 -8.47 -5.92
N LYS A 82 -4.28 -9.74 -6.17
CA LYS A 82 -5.36 -10.59 -6.66
C LYS A 82 -6.40 -10.97 -5.61
N THR A 83 -6.16 -10.63 -4.33
CA THR A 83 -7.20 -10.78 -3.31
C THR A 83 -8.15 -9.59 -3.29
N SER A 84 -7.79 -8.47 -3.94
CA SER A 84 -8.62 -7.25 -3.95
C SER A 84 -9.96 -7.51 -4.59
N GLY A 85 -11.03 -7.16 -3.86
CA GLY A 85 -12.40 -7.41 -4.30
C GLY A 85 -12.92 -8.78 -3.95
N MET A 86 -12.07 -9.64 -3.42
CA MET A 86 -12.46 -10.96 -2.96
C MET A 86 -12.32 -11.05 -1.44
N GLU A 87 -11.12 -11.33 -0.95
CA GLU A 87 -10.88 -11.41 0.49
C GLU A 87 -10.46 -10.08 1.09
N THR A 88 -10.00 -9.15 0.28
CA THR A 88 -9.58 -7.83 0.75
C THR A 88 -10.37 -6.75 0.03
N TYR A 89 -10.23 -5.51 0.51
CA TYR A 89 -10.98 -4.38 -0.02
C TYR A 89 -10.69 -4.18 -1.51
N SER A 90 -11.74 -3.92 -2.28
CA SER A 90 -11.67 -3.89 -3.74
C SER A 90 -10.70 -2.84 -4.29
N GLU A 91 -10.53 -1.72 -3.60
CA GLU A 91 -9.65 -0.66 -4.08
C GLU A 91 -8.24 -0.76 -3.54
N GLY A 92 -7.94 -1.87 -2.85
CA GLY A 92 -6.59 -2.13 -2.39
C GLY A 92 -6.36 -1.80 -0.93
N ARG A 93 -5.10 -1.86 -0.55
CA ARG A 93 -4.68 -1.64 0.83
C ARG A 93 -3.44 -0.76 0.85
N TYR A 94 -3.07 -0.31 2.05
CA TYR A 94 -1.97 0.62 2.25
C TYR A 94 -0.89 0.04 3.11
N LEU A 95 0.34 0.48 2.87
CA LEU A 95 1.45 0.31 3.79
C LEU A 95 2.07 1.66 4.07
N ASN A 96 2.43 1.88 5.32
CA ASN A 96 3.27 3.01 5.71
C ASN A 96 4.68 2.48 5.89
N ILE A 97 5.65 3.21 5.36
CA ILE A 97 7.02 2.72 5.30
C ILE A 97 7.94 3.76 5.89
N GLU A 98 8.83 3.32 6.78
CA GLU A 98 9.87 4.16 7.34
C GLU A 98 11.18 3.82 6.65
N PRO A 99 11.85 4.80 6.00
CA PRO A 99 13.16 4.55 5.44
C PRO A 99 14.16 4.18 6.54
N MET A 100 15.03 3.23 6.23
CA MET A 100 16.12 2.84 7.10
C MET A 100 17.41 3.43 6.58
N PRO A 101 18.47 3.52 7.42
CA PRO A 101 19.74 4.02 6.94
C PRO A 101 20.24 3.24 5.73
N GLY A 102 20.91 3.92 4.82
CA GLY A 102 21.50 3.29 3.65
C GLY A 102 20.51 2.98 2.53
N GLY A 103 19.31 3.55 2.57
CA GLY A 103 18.31 3.34 1.52
C GLY A 103 17.55 2.03 1.63
N LYS A 104 17.73 1.31 2.73
CA LYS A 104 16.99 0.07 2.96
C LYS A 104 15.59 0.36 3.46
N VAL A 105 14.67 -0.56 3.16
CA VAL A 105 13.31 -0.52 3.70
C VAL A 105 12.85 -1.93 3.99
N LEU A 106 11.90 -2.02 4.90
CA LEU A 106 11.16 -3.26 5.14
C LEU A 106 9.76 -3.05 4.59
N ILE A 107 9.40 -3.87 3.61
CA ILE A 107 8.04 -3.91 3.11
C ILE A 107 7.39 -5.14 3.72
N ASP A 108 6.58 -4.91 4.74
CA ASP A 108 5.93 -6.00 5.48
C ASP A 108 4.44 -6.00 5.17
N PHE A 109 4.03 -6.85 4.24
CA PHE A 109 2.63 -6.93 3.85
C PHE A 109 1.73 -7.42 4.97
N ASN A 110 2.29 -8.06 5.99
CA ASN A 110 1.50 -8.45 7.16
C ASN A 110 0.93 -7.25 7.90
N ARG A 111 1.45 -6.06 7.63
CA ARG A 111 0.99 -4.82 8.24
C ARG A 111 0.07 -4.02 7.31
N ALA A 112 -0.29 -4.54 6.17
CA ALA A 112 -1.18 -3.86 5.24
C ALA A 112 -2.53 -3.61 5.90
N TYR A 113 -3.10 -2.43 5.64
CA TYR A 113 -4.37 -2.04 6.26
C TYR A 113 -5.31 -1.44 5.23
N ASN A 114 -6.60 -1.46 5.54
CA ASN A 114 -7.62 -0.94 4.66
C ASN A 114 -7.70 0.58 4.74
N PRO A 115 -7.98 1.25 3.61
CA PRO A 115 -8.34 2.67 3.66
C PRO A 115 -9.57 2.88 4.53
N PHE A 116 -9.68 4.06 5.14
CA PHE A 116 -10.86 4.39 5.95
C PHE A 116 -12.15 4.30 5.14
N CYS A 117 -12.06 4.44 3.82
CA CYS A 117 -13.23 4.34 2.95
C CYS A 117 -13.88 2.96 2.97
N GLU A 118 -13.17 1.93 3.40
CA GLU A 118 -13.76 0.61 3.60
C GLU A 118 -14.83 0.67 4.70
N TYR A 119 -14.64 1.55 5.68
CA TYR A 119 -15.51 1.64 6.85
C TYR A 119 -16.46 2.82 6.79
N ASN A 120 -16.13 3.86 6.03
CA ASN A 120 -16.92 5.07 5.95
C ASN A 120 -16.65 5.78 4.63
N ALA A 121 -17.63 5.76 3.74
CA ALA A 121 -17.48 6.34 2.41
C ALA A 121 -17.32 7.86 2.40
N LYS A 122 -17.44 8.53 3.56
CA LYS A 122 -17.21 9.97 3.63
C LYS A 122 -15.76 10.36 3.45
N TYR A 123 -14.83 9.44 3.74
CA TYR A 123 -13.42 9.74 3.59
C TYR A 123 -13.02 9.81 2.12
N THR A 124 -12.03 10.63 1.83
CA THR A 124 -11.41 10.70 0.51
C THR A 124 -10.11 9.93 0.60
N CYS A 125 -10.07 8.81 -0.09
CA CYS A 125 -8.94 7.88 0.02
C CYS A 125 -8.28 7.72 -1.34
N PRO A 126 -6.95 7.84 -1.44
CA PRO A 126 -6.27 7.61 -2.71
C PRO A 126 -6.37 6.13 -3.11
N PHE A 127 -6.51 5.90 -4.40
CA PHE A 127 -6.53 4.56 -4.97
C PHE A 127 -5.12 4.16 -5.38
N ALA A 128 -4.84 2.87 -5.36
CA ALA A 128 -3.58 2.36 -5.86
C ALA A 128 -3.51 2.59 -7.37
N PRO A 129 -2.43 3.24 -7.86
CA PRO A 129 -2.28 3.41 -9.31
C PRO A 129 -2.02 2.06 -9.97
N ARG A 130 -2.29 2.00 -11.28
CA ARG A 130 -2.17 0.75 -12.01
C ARG A 130 -0.79 0.12 -11.87
N GLU A 131 0.26 0.92 -11.81
CA GLU A 131 1.62 0.39 -11.67
C GLU A 131 1.86 -0.31 -10.33
N ASN A 132 0.94 -0.16 -9.37
CA ASN A 132 1.01 -0.85 -8.09
C ASN A 132 -0.04 -1.96 -7.97
N TRP A 133 -0.56 -2.43 -9.09
CA TRP A 133 -1.45 -3.59 -9.12
C TRP A 133 -0.59 -4.83 -9.32
N LEU A 134 -0.54 -5.69 -8.30
CA LEU A 134 0.28 -6.90 -8.31
C LEU A 134 -0.53 -8.07 -8.83
N GLU A 135 0.06 -8.83 -9.76
CA GLU A 135 -0.58 -9.99 -10.38
C GLU A 135 -0.32 -11.26 -9.57
N ILE A 136 -0.48 -11.14 -8.27
CA ILE A 136 -0.29 -12.25 -7.33
C ILE A 136 -1.21 -11.99 -6.13
N GLU A 137 -1.57 -13.05 -5.43
CA GLU A 137 -2.32 -12.92 -4.19
C GLU A 137 -1.37 -12.62 -3.05
N ILE A 138 -1.62 -11.53 -2.32
CA ILE A 138 -0.86 -11.19 -1.11
C ILE A 138 -1.75 -11.52 0.07
N ARG A 139 -1.68 -12.76 0.53
CA ARG A 139 -2.50 -13.22 1.65
C ARG A 139 -1.84 -12.89 2.98
N ALA A 140 -1.74 -11.60 3.21
CA ALA A 140 -1.15 -11.03 4.42
C ALA A 140 -1.86 -9.72 4.74
N GLY A 141 -1.87 -9.33 6.00
CA GLY A 141 -2.44 -8.07 6.44
C GLY A 141 -3.94 -8.13 6.62
N GLU A 142 -4.58 -6.98 6.53
CA GLU A 142 -5.99 -6.83 6.83
C GLU A 142 -6.88 -7.33 5.69
N LYS A 143 -7.90 -8.10 6.03
CA LYS A 143 -8.94 -8.52 5.09
C LYS A 143 -10.05 -7.49 5.07
N ARG A 144 -10.97 -7.64 4.12
CA ARG A 144 -12.09 -6.72 4.03
C ARG A 144 -12.95 -6.81 5.28
N PHE A 145 -13.49 -5.66 5.66
CA PHE A 145 -14.35 -5.55 6.83
C PHE A 145 -15.65 -6.30 6.58
N ARG A 146 -16.12 -6.99 7.63
CA ARG A 146 -17.40 -7.70 7.57
C ARG A 146 -18.19 -7.39 8.82
N ASN A 147 -19.47 -7.19 8.61
CA ASN A 147 -20.39 -6.99 9.71
C ASN A 147 -20.75 -8.33 10.35
#